data_206ac620adedd0ab398ecd3bf255dfe9
#
_entry.id   206ac620adedd0ab398ecd3bf255dfe9
#
_cell.length_a   1.000
_cell.length_b   1.000
_cell.length_c   1.000
_cell.angle_alpha   90.00
_cell.angle_beta   90.00
_cell.angle_gamma   90.00
#
_symmetry.space_group_name_H-M   'P 1'
#
loop_
_entity.id
_entity.type
_entity.pdbx_description
1 polymer ?
#
loop_
_entity_poly.entity_id
_entity_poly.type
_entity_poly.pdbx_seq_one_letter_code
_entity_poly.pdbx_strand_id
1 'polypeptide(L)'
;MGYINPLLRLPAARALLALGERERTAIRLLMNDLRRQANDEAETSWRRRKGPMACYWRSVATYARHVAHALRQSVASCSPDTISVHPDVDRLQRELTLARRQVDDFIEAARVRSP
;
A
#
# COMPACT_ATOMS: atom_id res chain seq x y z
N MET A 1 -12.00 20.54 -10.02
CA MET A 1 -11.10 20.46 -8.87
C MET A 1 -10.55 19.07 -8.73
N GLY A 2 -9.24 18.95 -8.64
CA GLY A 2 -8.60 17.66 -8.49
C GLY A 2 -8.89 17.05 -7.12
N TYR A 3 -9.07 15.75 -7.10
CA TYR A 3 -9.18 14.98 -5.88
C TYR A 3 -7.87 15.09 -5.07
N ILE A 4 -7.97 15.57 -3.86
CA ILE A 4 -6.82 15.67 -2.96
C ILE A 4 -6.74 14.40 -2.12
N ASN A 5 -5.68 13.65 -2.29
CA ASN A 5 -5.45 12.45 -1.52
C ASN A 5 -4.71 12.82 -0.22
N PRO A 6 -5.38 12.81 0.94
CA PRO A 6 -4.74 13.21 2.20
C PRO A 6 -3.61 12.28 2.63
N LEU A 7 -3.58 11.06 2.13
CA LEU A 7 -2.52 10.11 2.44
C LEU A 7 -1.14 10.64 2.03
N LEU A 8 -1.07 11.40 0.94
CA LEU A 8 0.18 11.94 0.42
C LEU A 8 0.80 13.02 1.31
N ARG A 9 0.11 13.46 2.36
CA ARG A 9 0.69 14.36 3.35
C ARG A 9 1.71 13.67 4.24
N LEU A 10 1.62 12.35 4.34
CA LEU A 10 2.53 11.58 5.19
C LEU A 10 3.81 11.25 4.42
N PRO A 11 5.00 11.49 5.02
CA PRO A 11 6.26 11.15 4.36
C PRO A 11 6.37 9.67 3.99
N ALA A 12 5.86 8.79 4.83
CA ALA A 12 5.87 7.35 4.55
C ALA A 12 5.05 7.01 3.30
N ALA A 13 3.92 7.70 3.08
CA ALA A 13 3.12 7.50 1.88
C ALA A 13 3.84 8.00 0.63
N ARG A 14 4.58 9.11 0.74
CA ARG A 14 5.41 9.61 -0.36
C ARG A 14 6.51 8.62 -0.74
N ALA A 15 7.00 7.85 0.22
CA ALA A 15 8.00 6.82 -0.04
C ALA A 15 7.48 5.73 -0.98
N LEU A 16 6.16 5.52 -1.05
CA LEU A 16 5.56 4.60 -2.02
C LEU A 16 5.86 5.01 -3.46
N LEU A 17 5.99 6.30 -3.73
CA LEU A 17 6.29 6.82 -5.06
C LEU A 17 7.73 6.53 -5.49
N ALA A 18 8.61 6.22 -4.54
CA ALA A 18 9.99 5.86 -4.80
C ALA A 18 10.16 4.39 -5.22
N LEU A 19 9.12 3.58 -5.05
CA LEU A 19 9.14 2.19 -5.50
C LEU A 19 9.23 2.12 -7.03
N GLY A 20 9.82 1.05 -7.54
CA GLY A 20 9.87 0.78 -8.97
C GLY A 20 8.46 0.67 -9.56
N GLU A 21 8.33 0.95 -10.85
CA GLU A 21 7.04 0.90 -11.55
C GLU A 21 6.36 -0.46 -11.42
N ARG A 22 7.15 -1.52 -11.48
CA ARG A 22 6.65 -2.90 -11.39
C ARG A 22 6.02 -3.16 -10.02
N GLU A 23 6.69 -2.76 -8.95
CA GLU A 23 6.21 -2.90 -7.58
C GLU A 23 4.97 -2.04 -7.33
N ARG A 24 4.98 -0.80 -7.82
CA ARG A 24 3.83 0.11 -7.70
C ARG A 24 2.60 -0.46 -8.39
N THR A 25 2.78 -1.02 -9.59
CA THR A 25 1.67 -1.63 -10.34
C THR A 25 1.11 -2.83 -9.60
N ALA A 26 1.98 -3.70 -9.08
CA ALA A 26 1.55 -4.88 -8.32
C ALA A 26 0.75 -4.49 -7.07
N ILE A 27 1.23 -3.52 -6.30
CA ILE A 27 0.54 -3.04 -5.10
C ILE A 27 -0.78 -2.37 -5.46
N ARG A 28 -0.79 -1.59 -6.53
CA ARG A 28 -2.01 -0.91 -6.99
C ARG A 28 -3.11 -1.91 -7.34
N LEU A 29 -2.77 -2.96 -8.08
CA LEU A 29 -3.72 -4.00 -8.46
C LEU A 29 -4.24 -4.74 -7.22
N LEU A 30 -3.34 -5.06 -6.29
CA LEU A 30 -3.70 -5.69 -5.03
C LEU A 30 -4.65 -4.81 -4.21
N MET A 31 -4.36 -3.51 -4.13
CA MET A 31 -5.20 -2.56 -3.39
C MET A 31 -6.57 -2.38 -4.04
N ASN A 32 -6.66 -2.42 -5.36
CA ASN A 32 -7.95 -2.37 -6.05
C ASN A 32 -8.79 -3.62 -5.75
N ASP A 33 -8.17 -4.79 -5.71
CA ASP A 33 -8.86 -6.02 -5.34
C ASP A 33 -9.29 -5.98 -3.88
N LEU A 34 -8.42 -5.53 -2.99
CA LEU A 34 -8.75 -5.37 -1.58
C LEU A 34 -9.95 -4.43 -1.39
N ARG A 35 -9.98 -3.32 -2.14
CA ARG A 35 -11.10 -2.39 -2.08
C ARG A 35 -12.42 -3.06 -2.45
N ARG A 36 -12.44 -3.83 -3.53
CA ARG A 36 -13.64 -4.54 -3.96
C ARG A 36 -14.10 -5.56 -2.92
N GLN A 37 -13.16 -6.37 -2.44
CA GLN A 37 -13.46 -7.38 -1.43
C GLN A 37 -13.93 -6.75 -0.12
N ALA A 38 -13.31 -5.65 0.31
CA ALA A 38 -13.72 -4.96 1.52
C ALA A 38 -15.12 -4.33 1.37
N ASN A 39 -15.44 -3.79 0.21
CA ASN A 39 -16.80 -3.28 -0.05
C ASN A 39 -17.84 -4.39 -0.02
N ASP A 40 -17.53 -5.56 -0.57
CA ASP A 40 -18.42 -6.72 -0.54
C ASP A 40 -18.65 -7.19 0.90
N GLU A 41 -17.59 -7.23 1.71
CA GLU A 41 -17.68 -7.56 3.13
C GLU A 41 -18.51 -6.52 3.90
N ALA A 42 -18.38 -5.25 3.54
CA ALA A 42 -19.16 -4.19 4.14
C ALA A 42 -20.66 -4.39 3.86
N GLU A 43 -21.02 -4.71 2.62
CA GLU A 43 -22.38 -5.00 2.23
C GLU A 43 -22.94 -6.22 2.99
N THR A 44 -22.15 -7.28 3.08
CA THR A 44 -22.54 -8.49 3.82
C THR A 44 -22.75 -8.17 5.30
N SER A 45 -21.85 -7.41 5.91
CA SER A 45 -21.96 -7.01 7.31
C SER A 45 -23.20 -6.14 7.55
N TRP A 46 -23.49 -5.25 6.63
CA TRP A 46 -24.67 -4.39 6.69
C TRP A 46 -25.96 -5.20 6.65
N ARG A 47 -26.05 -6.17 5.72
CA ARG A 47 -27.21 -7.07 5.62
C ARG A 47 -27.40 -7.89 6.89
N ARG A 48 -26.33 -8.26 7.55
CA ARG A 48 -26.34 -8.99 8.83
C ARG A 48 -26.54 -8.08 10.04
N ARG A 49 -26.82 -6.80 9.80
CA ARG A 49 -27.02 -5.78 10.83
C ARG A 49 -25.81 -5.61 11.77
N LYS A 50 -24.61 -5.82 11.26
CA LYS A 50 -23.37 -5.60 11.98
C LYS A 50 -22.76 -4.26 11.54
N GLY A 51 -23.39 -3.17 12.00
CA GLY A 51 -23.01 -1.80 11.63
C GLY A 51 -21.53 -1.49 11.86
N PRO A 52 -20.96 -1.75 13.05
CA PRO A 52 -19.53 -1.49 13.30
C PRO A 52 -18.58 -2.23 12.33
N MET A 53 -18.90 -3.48 12.00
CA MET A 53 -18.11 -4.24 11.02
C MET A 53 -18.25 -3.68 9.60
N ALA A 54 -19.43 -3.24 9.23
CA ALA A 54 -19.64 -2.59 7.95
C ALA A 54 -18.80 -1.31 7.85
N CYS A 55 -18.76 -0.51 8.90
CA CYS A 55 -17.92 0.69 8.96
C CYS A 55 -16.43 0.35 8.86
N TYR A 56 -15.99 -0.69 9.55
CA TYR A 56 -14.60 -1.15 9.47
C TYR A 56 -14.21 -1.48 8.01
N TRP A 57 -15.03 -2.29 7.34
CA TRP A 57 -14.73 -2.68 5.97
C TRP A 57 -14.79 -1.51 4.99
N ARG A 58 -15.71 -0.56 5.21
CA ARG A 58 -15.75 0.68 4.41
C ARG A 58 -14.48 1.50 4.60
N SER A 59 -13.95 1.57 5.82
CA SER A 59 -12.69 2.25 6.09
C SER A 59 -11.52 1.58 5.37
N VAL A 60 -11.45 0.24 5.42
CA VAL A 60 -10.43 -0.53 4.69
C VAL A 60 -10.50 -0.24 3.19
N ALA A 61 -11.71 -0.26 2.61
CA ALA A 61 -11.91 0.03 1.20
C ALA A 61 -11.46 1.46 0.84
N THR A 62 -11.74 2.43 1.71
CA THR A 62 -11.35 3.82 1.50
C THR A 62 -9.83 3.98 1.51
N TYR A 63 -9.14 3.38 2.47
CA TYR A 63 -7.69 3.44 2.55
C TYR A 63 -7.03 2.71 1.40
N ALA A 64 -7.55 1.55 1.01
CA ALA A 64 -7.05 0.82 -0.16
C ALA A 64 -7.16 1.67 -1.43
N ARG A 65 -8.28 2.38 -1.60
CA ARG A 65 -8.47 3.30 -2.73
C ARG A 65 -7.45 4.43 -2.70
N HIS A 66 -7.18 5.00 -1.53
CA HIS A 66 -6.22 6.09 -1.39
C HIS A 66 -4.80 5.62 -1.72
N VAL A 67 -4.41 4.44 -1.28
CA VAL A 67 -3.10 3.86 -1.61
C VAL A 67 -2.98 3.60 -3.11
N ALA A 68 -4.00 2.99 -3.71
CA ALA A 68 -4.02 2.73 -5.15
C ALA A 68 -3.92 4.03 -5.96
N HIS A 69 -4.64 5.06 -5.53
CA HIS A 69 -4.60 6.38 -6.19
C HIS A 69 -3.21 7.01 -6.08
N ALA A 70 -2.58 6.95 -4.91
CA ALA A 70 -1.23 7.46 -4.72
C ALA A 70 -0.23 6.77 -5.65
N LEU A 71 -0.36 5.47 -5.83
CA LEU A 71 0.54 4.67 -6.68
C LEU A 71 0.32 4.91 -8.18
N ARG A 72 -0.82 5.49 -8.57
CA ARG A 72 -1.09 5.86 -9.97
C ARG A 72 -0.32 7.10 -10.39
N GLN A 73 0.08 7.95 -9.45
CA GLN A 73 0.84 9.14 -9.80
C GLN A 73 2.21 8.73 -10.29
N SER A 74 2.47 9.03 -11.57
CA SER A 74 3.76 8.72 -12.14
C SER A 74 4.80 9.73 -11.65
N VAL A 75 6.05 9.31 -11.62
CA VAL A 75 7.19 10.16 -11.30
C VAL A 75 7.26 11.39 -12.23
N ALA A 76 6.66 11.29 -13.40
CA ALA A 76 6.59 12.39 -14.37
C ALA A 76 5.74 13.58 -13.90
N SER A 77 4.85 13.39 -12.94
CA SER A 77 4.06 14.47 -12.33
C SER A 77 4.77 15.16 -11.18
N CYS A 78 5.89 14.60 -10.71
CA CYS A 78 6.75 15.25 -9.75
C CYS A 78 7.80 16.08 -10.48
N SER A 79 7.99 17.36 -10.05
CA SER A 79 9.03 18.18 -10.66
C SER A 79 10.40 17.55 -10.42
N PRO A 80 11.35 17.69 -11.36
CA PRO A 80 12.69 17.11 -11.22
C PRO A 80 13.40 17.47 -9.91
N ASP A 81 13.05 18.61 -9.34
CA ASP A 81 13.63 19.11 -8.10
C ASP A 81 13.19 18.30 -6.86
N THR A 82 12.07 17.59 -6.97
CA THR A 82 11.56 16.74 -5.89
C THR A 82 12.11 15.32 -5.97
N ILE A 83 12.81 14.98 -7.04
CA ILE A 83 13.48 13.68 -7.21
C ILE A 83 14.91 13.72 -6.63
N SER A 84 15.29 14.81 -5.98
CA SER A 84 16.50 14.77 -5.17
C SER A 84 16.38 13.60 -4.21
N VAL A 85 17.26 12.64 -4.36
CA VAL A 85 17.32 11.43 -3.54
C VAL A 85 17.35 11.87 -2.10
N HIS A 86 16.20 11.85 -1.45
CA HIS A 86 16.14 12.16 -0.04
C HIS A 86 16.88 11.04 0.69
N PRO A 87 17.86 11.33 1.55
CA PRO A 87 18.62 10.27 2.22
C PRO A 87 17.71 9.30 3.00
N ASP A 88 16.53 9.77 3.39
CA ASP A 88 15.53 8.96 4.07
C ASP A 88 14.90 7.89 3.16
N VAL A 89 14.79 8.14 1.85
CA VAL A 89 14.24 7.17 0.89
C VAL A 89 15.22 6.01 0.72
N ASP A 90 16.51 6.29 0.58
CA ASP A 90 17.53 5.26 0.50
C ASP A 90 17.59 4.42 1.76
N ARG A 91 17.44 5.05 2.91
CA ARG A 91 17.39 4.37 4.20
C ARG A 91 16.18 3.42 4.26
N LEU A 92 15.00 3.90 3.88
CA LEU A 92 13.78 3.09 3.85
C LEU A 92 13.90 1.91 2.88
N GLN A 93 14.49 2.13 1.72
CA GLN A 93 14.73 1.05 0.76
C GLN A 93 15.68 -0.01 1.31
N ARG A 94 16.73 0.39 2.03
CA ARG A 94 17.64 -0.54 2.69
C ARG A 94 16.95 -1.32 3.79
N GLU A 95 16.14 -0.64 4.59
CA GLU A 95 15.37 -1.28 5.67
C GLU A 95 14.35 -2.28 5.10
N LEU A 96 13.67 -1.93 4.01
CA LEU A 96 12.74 -2.83 3.32
C LEU A 96 13.47 -4.05 2.74
N THR A 97 14.65 -3.86 2.18
CA THR A 97 15.47 -4.95 1.64
C THR A 97 15.92 -5.88 2.76
N LEU A 98 16.36 -5.33 3.89
CA LEU A 98 16.74 -6.12 5.06
C LEU A 98 15.56 -6.88 5.64
N ALA A 99 14.41 -6.23 5.77
CA ALA A 99 13.19 -6.87 6.27
C ALA A 99 12.77 -8.01 5.34
N ARG A 100 12.87 -7.81 4.03
CA ARG A 100 12.56 -8.83 3.04
C ARG A 100 13.48 -10.04 3.16
N ARG A 101 14.78 -9.82 3.35
CA ARG A 101 15.74 -10.89 3.59
C ARG A 101 15.44 -11.67 4.86
N GLN A 102 15.09 -10.96 5.93
CA GLN A 102 14.73 -11.61 7.20
C GLN A 102 13.48 -12.49 7.06
N VAL A 103 12.49 -12.03 6.31
CA VAL A 103 11.29 -12.80 6.03
C VAL A 103 11.61 -14.03 5.18
N ASP A 104 12.41 -13.85 4.15
CA ASP A 104 12.84 -14.96 3.28
C ASP A 104 13.64 -16.00 4.05
N ASP A 105 14.56 -15.58 4.91
CA ASP A 105 15.36 -16.46 5.76
C ASP A 105 14.44 -17.20 6.75
N PHE A 106 13.44 -16.53 7.29
CA PHE A 106 12.47 -17.14 8.19
C PHE A 106 11.62 -18.20 7.48
N ILE A 107 11.17 -17.90 6.27
CA ILE A 107 10.40 -18.85 5.44
C ILE A 107 11.26 -20.07 5.10
N GLU A 108 12.52 -19.86 4.73
CA GLU A 108 13.46 -20.93 4.44
C GLU A 108 13.72 -21.81 5.66
N ALA A 109 13.93 -21.20 6.83
CA ALA A 109 14.10 -21.93 8.09
C ALA A 109 12.86 -22.74 8.45
N ALA A 110 11.67 -22.20 8.24
CA ALA A 110 10.41 -22.89 8.46
C ALA A 110 10.23 -24.06 7.49
N ARG A 111 10.71 -23.91 6.25
CA ARG A 111 10.66 -24.96 5.22
C ARG A 111 11.58 -26.14 5.56
N VAL A 112 12.74 -25.87 6.12
CA VAL A 112 13.70 -26.90 6.52
C VAL A 112 13.22 -27.66 7.76
N ARG A 113 12.41 -27.01 8.63
CA ARG A 113 11.84 -27.64 9.84
C ARG A 113 10.60 -28.49 9.57
N SER A 114 9.98 -28.39 8.42
CA SER A 114 8.85 -29.21 8.05
C SER A 114 9.34 -30.62 7.66
N PRO A 115 8.95 -31.69 8.36
CA PRO A 115 9.30 -33.02 7.95
C PRO A 115 8.61 -33.44 6.66
#